data_36f5b359ea50c38be6b601e24bc7def3
#
_entry.id   36f5b359ea50c38be6b601e24bc7def3
#
_cell.length_a   1.000
_cell.length_b   1.000
_cell.length_c   1.000
_cell.angle_alpha   90.00
_cell.angle_beta   90.00
_cell.angle_gamma   90.00
#
_symmetry.space_group_name_H-M   'P 1'
#
loop_
_entity.id
_entity.type
_entity.pdbx_description
1 polymer ?
#
loop_
_entity_poly.entity_id
_entity_poly.type
_entity_poly.pdbx_seq_one_letter_code
_entity_poly.pdbx_strand_id
1 'polypeptide(L)'
;MKFDAVLFDCDGVLVDSEAITCGVLRDMLEERGWSMTLQQCMDLFIGNTVTDKRSEIEERTGLPLTPDWLLSFRERRNAALVADIQAIPNIRSAVKALHQATGGRIACASGADRFKVEMMLKQVGLADYFAGNIFSGHEMPRSKPHPDVYLAAAAHLGVSPARCAVVEDTVTGVCAGVSAGATVFAYAPLGDGRALVQAGAHHVFADMAVLPTLLC
;
A
#
# COMPACT_ATOMS: atom_id res chain seq x y z
N MET A 1 -15.64 -12.59 -15.54
CA MET A 1 -14.35 -12.18 -14.96
C MET A 1 -13.38 -13.34 -14.89
N LYS A 2 -12.11 -13.10 -15.15
CA LYS A 2 -11.04 -14.09 -15.09
C LYS A 2 -10.67 -14.47 -13.63
N PHE A 3 -10.91 -13.56 -12.69
CA PHE A 3 -10.63 -13.72 -11.26
C PHE A 3 -11.92 -13.69 -10.44
N ASP A 4 -11.93 -14.40 -9.30
CA ASP A 4 -13.07 -14.49 -8.40
C ASP A 4 -13.03 -13.42 -7.30
N ALA A 5 -11.84 -12.87 -6.99
CA ALA A 5 -11.62 -11.79 -6.04
C ALA A 5 -10.50 -10.83 -6.48
N VAL A 6 -10.53 -9.59 -5.97
CA VAL A 6 -9.46 -8.62 -6.17
C VAL A 6 -8.96 -8.11 -4.81
N LEU A 7 -7.65 -8.23 -4.59
CA LEU A 7 -6.98 -7.81 -3.37
C LEU A 7 -6.12 -6.59 -3.68
N PHE A 8 -6.45 -5.45 -3.07
CA PHE A 8 -5.76 -4.19 -3.30
C PHE A 8 -4.76 -3.91 -2.19
N ASP A 9 -3.56 -3.45 -2.52
CA ASP A 9 -2.80 -2.64 -1.57
C ASP A 9 -3.51 -1.30 -1.33
N CYS A 10 -3.08 -0.57 -0.31
CA CYS A 10 -3.69 0.70 0.06
C CYS A 10 -2.87 1.90 -0.42
N ASP A 11 -1.66 2.06 0.14
CA ASP A 11 -0.76 3.19 -0.14
C ASP A 11 -0.22 3.08 -1.58
N GLY A 12 -0.34 4.14 -2.38
CA GLY A 12 0.08 4.13 -3.79
C GLY A 12 -0.87 3.41 -4.76
N VAL A 13 -1.87 2.67 -4.27
CA VAL A 13 -2.86 1.93 -5.08
C VAL A 13 -4.27 2.49 -4.92
N LEU A 14 -4.79 2.55 -3.70
CA LEU A 14 -6.11 3.12 -3.42
C LEU A 14 -6.02 4.61 -3.10
N VAL A 15 -4.95 5.02 -2.44
CA VAL A 15 -4.72 6.39 -1.95
C VAL A 15 -3.32 6.89 -2.30
N ASP A 16 -3.21 8.17 -2.63
CA ASP A 16 -1.95 8.87 -2.88
C ASP A 16 -1.41 9.42 -1.56
N SER A 17 -0.78 8.56 -0.78
CA SER A 17 -0.31 8.86 0.58
C SER A 17 1.20 9.06 0.69
N GLU A 18 1.97 8.65 -0.31
CA GLU A 18 3.43 8.51 -0.20
C GLU A 18 4.12 9.88 -0.06
N ALA A 19 3.78 10.85 -0.91
CA ALA A 19 4.36 12.19 -0.85
C ALA A 19 4.04 12.89 0.49
N ILE A 20 2.82 12.73 1.01
CA ILE A 20 2.40 13.29 2.30
C ILE A 20 3.17 12.64 3.45
N THR A 21 3.22 11.30 3.47
CA THR A 21 3.92 10.53 4.50
C THR A 21 5.42 10.85 4.51
N CYS A 22 6.06 10.83 3.35
CA CYS A 22 7.48 11.15 3.20
C CYS A 22 7.77 12.63 3.49
N GLY A 23 6.84 13.54 3.19
CA GLY A 23 6.97 14.97 3.55
C GLY A 23 7.06 15.16 5.05
N VAL A 24 6.16 14.58 5.81
CA VAL A 24 6.20 14.63 7.28
C VAL A 24 7.46 13.97 7.84
N LEU A 25 7.84 12.81 7.30
CA LEU A 25 9.06 12.12 7.74
C LEU A 25 10.31 12.97 7.48
N ARG A 26 10.44 13.54 6.28
CA ARG A 26 11.54 14.44 5.90
C ARG A 26 11.66 15.60 6.88
N ASP A 27 10.56 16.29 7.17
CA ASP A 27 10.55 17.44 8.07
C ASP A 27 11.00 17.05 9.48
N MET A 28 10.54 15.90 9.99
CA MET A 28 10.95 15.39 11.30
C MET A 28 12.39 14.89 11.34
N LEU A 29 12.94 14.42 10.22
CA LEU A 29 14.37 14.06 10.12
C LEU A 29 15.23 15.32 10.01
N GLU A 30 14.77 16.37 9.32
CA GLU A 30 15.43 17.66 9.27
C GLU A 30 15.49 18.34 10.66
N GLU A 31 14.44 18.26 11.47
CA GLU A 31 14.43 18.66 12.88
C GLU A 31 15.53 17.97 13.72
N ARG A 32 16.03 16.81 13.24
CA ARG A 32 17.10 16.02 13.86
C ARG A 32 18.45 16.16 13.14
N GLY A 33 18.57 17.13 12.22
CA GLY A 33 19.82 17.43 11.50
C GLY A 33 20.08 16.61 10.24
N TRP A 34 19.12 15.77 9.79
CA TRP A 34 19.25 15.03 8.53
C TRP A 34 18.38 15.67 7.45
N SER A 35 18.94 16.63 6.72
CA SER A 35 18.27 17.31 5.60
C SER A 35 18.33 16.48 4.32
N MET A 36 17.20 16.42 3.61
CA MET A 36 17.08 15.77 2.30
C MET A 36 15.91 16.38 1.52
N THR A 37 15.91 16.20 0.19
CA THR A 37 14.76 16.55 -0.64
C THR A 37 13.61 15.55 -0.43
N LEU A 38 12.38 15.95 -0.79
CA LEU A 38 11.23 15.01 -0.76
C LEU A 38 11.50 13.76 -1.61
N GLN A 39 12.06 13.95 -2.81
CA GLN A 39 12.37 12.82 -3.69
C GLN A 39 13.38 11.86 -3.06
N GLN A 40 14.43 12.37 -2.43
CA GLN A 40 15.39 11.52 -1.71
C GLN A 40 14.74 10.76 -0.54
N CYS A 41 13.82 11.39 0.17
CA CYS A 41 13.06 10.73 1.22
C CYS A 41 12.17 9.62 0.64
N MET A 42 11.47 9.88 -0.45
CA MET A 42 10.64 8.89 -1.14
C MET A 42 11.50 7.70 -1.64
N ASP A 43 12.63 7.95 -2.27
CA ASP A 43 13.54 6.90 -2.77
C ASP A 43 14.07 5.98 -1.65
N LEU A 44 14.25 6.53 -0.43
CA LEU A 44 14.76 5.78 0.73
C LEU A 44 13.68 5.00 1.48
N PHE A 45 12.47 5.55 1.57
CA PHE A 45 11.46 5.06 2.51
C PHE A 45 10.24 4.39 1.85
N ILE A 46 9.94 4.62 0.57
CA ILE A 46 8.83 3.91 -0.09
C ILE A 46 9.12 2.40 -0.10
N GLY A 47 8.12 1.62 0.31
CA GLY A 47 8.23 0.16 0.43
C GLY A 47 8.94 -0.33 1.70
N ASN A 48 9.39 0.58 2.59
CA ASN A 48 10.00 0.27 3.87
C ASN A 48 9.25 0.95 5.02
N THR A 49 9.28 0.35 6.20
CA THR A 49 8.82 1.05 7.39
C THR A 49 9.94 1.92 7.96
N VAL A 50 9.59 2.95 8.73
CA VAL A 50 10.57 3.78 9.46
C VAL A 50 11.44 2.93 10.39
N THR A 51 10.89 1.87 10.95
CA THR A 51 11.61 0.94 11.83
C THR A 51 12.59 0.05 11.08
N ASP A 52 12.34 -0.29 9.82
CA ASP A 52 13.29 -1.05 8.99
C ASP A 52 14.56 -0.23 8.71
N LYS A 53 14.42 1.08 8.68
CA LYS A 53 15.51 2.05 8.48
C LYS A 53 16.10 2.63 9.77
N ARG A 54 15.80 2.00 10.93
CA ARG A 54 16.27 2.46 12.26
C ARG A 54 17.75 2.77 12.28
N SER A 55 18.58 1.82 11.92
CA SER A 55 20.05 1.96 11.99
C SER A 55 20.55 3.12 11.15
N GLU A 56 20.02 3.29 9.94
CA GLU A 56 20.37 4.40 9.06
C GLU A 56 19.94 5.76 9.63
N ILE A 57 18.72 5.84 10.20
CA ILE A 57 18.20 7.06 10.84
C ILE A 57 19.07 7.43 12.05
N GLU A 58 19.38 6.48 12.92
CA GLU A 58 20.17 6.72 14.12
C GLU A 58 21.62 7.09 13.80
N GLU A 59 22.22 6.48 12.78
CA GLU A 59 23.56 6.85 12.29
C GLU A 59 23.59 8.28 11.71
N ARG A 60 22.61 8.64 10.88
CA ARG A 60 22.55 9.94 10.22
C ARG A 60 22.20 11.10 11.16
N THR A 61 21.34 10.85 12.14
CA THR A 61 20.88 11.86 13.08
C THR A 61 21.70 11.92 14.37
N GLY A 62 22.46 10.87 14.71
CA GLY A 62 23.13 10.70 15.99
C GLY A 62 22.17 10.55 17.18
N LEU A 63 20.86 10.33 16.93
CA LEU A 63 19.81 10.30 17.94
C LEU A 63 19.02 8.98 17.85
N PRO A 64 18.66 8.35 18.99
CA PRO A 64 17.90 7.11 18.97
C PRO A 64 16.48 7.30 18.44
N LEU A 65 15.98 6.30 17.74
CA LEU A 65 14.60 6.24 17.27
C LEU A 65 13.70 5.71 18.41
N THR A 66 13.25 6.63 19.25
CA THR A 66 12.46 6.29 20.46
C THR A 66 10.99 5.97 20.13
N PRO A 67 10.28 5.22 21.02
CA PRO A 67 8.84 5.00 20.87
C PRO A 67 8.04 6.32 20.80
N ASP A 68 8.41 7.34 21.57
CA ASP A 68 7.73 8.64 21.60
C ASP A 68 7.92 9.39 20.28
N TRP A 69 9.10 9.31 19.68
CA TRP A 69 9.33 9.90 18.36
C TRP A 69 8.50 9.20 17.29
N LEU A 70 8.42 7.86 17.32
CA LEU A 70 7.59 7.08 16.40
C LEU A 70 6.10 7.40 16.58
N LEU A 71 5.65 7.62 17.82
CA LEU A 71 4.29 8.04 18.11
C LEU A 71 4.02 9.42 17.53
N SER A 72 4.89 10.41 17.79
CA SER A 72 4.78 11.76 17.22
C SER A 72 4.78 11.74 15.68
N PHE A 73 5.61 10.92 15.06
CA PHE A 73 5.58 10.73 13.60
C PHE A 73 4.22 10.23 13.12
N ARG A 74 3.65 9.19 13.77
CA ARG A 74 2.34 8.67 13.41
C ARG A 74 1.23 9.71 13.54
N GLU A 75 1.26 10.51 14.62
CA GLU A 75 0.29 11.59 14.86
C GLU A 75 0.38 12.67 13.79
N ARG A 76 1.59 13.21 13.51
CA ARG A 76 1.80 14.22 12.48
C ARG A 76 1.42 13.70 11.10
N ARG A 77 1.83 12.48 10.75
CA ARG A 77 1.47 11.81 9.50
C ARG A 77 -0.04 11.68 9.35
N ASN A 78 -0.72 11.19 10.38
CA ASN A 78 -2.17 10.98 10.33
C ASN A 78 -2.92 12.32 10.19
N ALA A 79 -2.48 13.38 10.87
CA ALA A 79 -3.04 14.71 10.72
C ALA A 79 -2.87 15.25 9.28
N ALA A 80 -1.69 15.10 8.69
CA ALA A 80 -1.42 15.52 7.32
C ALA A 80 -2.24 14.70 6.30
N LEU A 81 -2.36 13.38 6.50
CA LEU A 81 -3.19 12.52 5.65
C LEU A 81 -4.68 12.92 5.73
N VAL A 82 -5.20 13.21 6.93
CA VAL A 82 -6.60 13.67 7.07
C VAL A 82 -6.84 14.98 6.32
N ALA A 83 -5.85 15.88 6.29
CA ALA A 83 -5.98 17.17 5.64
C ALA A 83 -5.96 17.08 4.10
N ASP A 84 -5.07 16.27 3.53
CA ASP A 84 -4.72 16.41 2.11
C ASP A 84 -4.81 15.13 1.27
N ILE A 85 -5.10 13.96 1.86
CA ILE A 85 -5.08 12.70 1.12
C ILE A 85 -6.10 12.67 -0.02
N GLN A 86 -5.66 12.19 -1.18
CA GLN A 86 -6.48 11.98 -2.35
C GLN A 86 -6.55 10.50 -2.73
N ALA A 87 -7.65 10.11 -3.38
CA ALA A 87 -7.70 8.81 -4.04
C ALA A 87 -6.80 8.81 -5.27
N ILE A 88 -6.17 7.68 -5.56
CA ILE A 88 -5.46 7.50 -6.84
C ILE A 88 -6.43 7.82 -8.00
N PRO A 89 -5.98 8.52 -9.06
CA PRO A 89 -6.82 8.83 -10.21
C PRO A 89 -7.53 7.58 -10.76
N ASN A 90 -8.83 7.71 -11.06
CA ASN A 90 -9.70 6.66 -11.59
C ASN A 90 -9.98 5.46 -10.67
N ILE A 91 -9.35 5.34 -9.48
CA ILE A 91 -9.51 4.18 -8.61
C ILE A 91 -10.94 4.00 -8.10
N ARG A 92 -11.67 5.09 -7.81
CA ARG A 92 -13.07 4.97 -7.32
C ARG A 92 -13.97 4.27 -8.32
N SER A 93 -13.86 4.59 -9.60
CA SER A 93 -14.62 3.92 -10.67
C SER A 93 -14.17 2.48 -10.88
N ALA A 94 -12.86 2.21 -10.81
CA ALA A 94 -12.31 0.86 -10.91
C ALA A 94 -12.80 -0.04 -9.75
N VAL A 95 -12.71 0.43 -8.50
CA VAL A 95 -13.19 -0.29 -7.31
C VAL A 95 -14.68 -0.57 -7.42
N LYS A 96 -15.50 0.42 -7.80
CA LYS A 96 -16.94 0.23 -7.98
C LYS A 96 -17.25 -0.86 -9.01
N ALA A 97 -16.60 -0.81 -10.17
CA ALA A 97 -16.81 -1.79 -11.25
C ALA A 97 -16.38 -3.21 -10.81
N LEU A 98 -15.22 -3.32 -10.16
CA LEU A 98 -14.68 -4.60 -9.69
C LEU A 98 -15.49 -5.18 -8.52
N HIS A 99 -15.95 -4.34 -7.59
CA HIS A 99 -16.86 -4.76 -6.54
C HIS A 99 -18.15 -5.38 -7.12
N GLN A 100 -18.75 -4.74 -8.11
CA GLN A 100 -19.94 -5.28 -8.79
C GLN A 100 -19.63 -6.59 -9.52
N ALA A 101 -18.54 -6.64 -10.28
CA ALA A 101 -18.17 -7.78 -11.09
C ALA A 101 -17.77 -9.02 -10.27
N THR A 102 -17.23 -8.83 -9.05
CA THR A 102 -16.86 -9.93 -8.13
C THR A 102 -17.98 -10.32 -7.15
N GLY A 103 -19.13 -9.63 -7.19
CA GLY A 103 -20.18 -9.80 -6.18
C GLY A 103 -19.72 -9.41 -4.78
N GLY A 104 -18.92 -8.34 -4.68
CA GLY A 104 -18.41 -7.81 -3.42
C GLY A 104 -17.11 -8.45 -2.90
N ARG A 105 -16.55 -9.44 -3.63
CA ARG A 105 -15.29 -10.10 -3.21
C ARG A 105 -14.07 -9.25 -3.56
N ILE A 106 -13.93 -8.15 -2.86
CA ILE A 106 -12.72 -7.32 -2.87
C ILE A 106 -12.22 -7.12 -1.44
N ALA A 107 -10.91 -6.95 -1.26
CA ALA A 107 -10.29 -6.67 0.03
C ALA A 107 -9.16 -5.66 -0.12
N CYS A 108 -8.91 -4.90 0.95
CA CYS A 108 -7.72 -4.07 1.12
C CYS A 108 -6.72 -4.83 2.00
N ALA A 109 -5.50 -5.06 1.51
CA ALA A 109 -4.45 -5.81 2.18
C ALA A 109 -3.16 -4.97 2.20
N SER A 110 -2.95 -4.21 3.27
CA SER A 110 -1.89 -3.21 3.41
C SER A 110 -0.80 -3.62 4.39
N GLY A 111 0.43 -3.16 4.15
CA GLY A 111 1.52 -3.21 5.14
C GLY A 111 1.35 -2.22 6.31
N ALA A 112 0.42 -1.26 6.21
CA ALA A 112 0.18 -0.25 7.24
C ALA A 112 -0.71 -0.78 8.40
N ASP A 113 -0.74 -0.02 9.50
CA ASP A 113 -1.65 -0.31 10.60
C ASP A 113 -3.13 -0.08 10.18
N ARG A 114 -4.03 -0.89 10.76
CA ARG A 114 -5.47 -0.87 10.45
C ARG A 114 -6.09 0.51 10.59
N PHE A 115 -5.77 1.23 11.67
CA PHE A 115 -6.34 2.55 11.93
C PHE A 115 -6.02 3.54 10.80
N LYS A 116 -4.75 3.53 10.32
CA LYS A 116 -4.32 4.35 9.18
C LYS A 116 -5.12 4.00 7.93
N VAL A 117 -5.24 2.71 7.61
CA VAL A 117 -5.96 2.24 6.41
C VAL A 117 -7.44 2.67 6.45
N GLU A 118 -8.13 2.39 7.54
CA GLU A 118 -9.54 2.76 7.70
C GLU A 118 -9.76 4.27 7.60
N MET A 119 -8.90 5.06 8.25
CA MET A 119 -8.91 6.52 8.19
C MET A 119 -8.77 7.02 6.74
N MET A 120 -7.78 6.52 6.01
CA MET A 120 -7.52 6.93 4.63
C MET A 120 -8.66 6.55 3.69
N LEU A 121 -9.15 5.31 3.76
CA LEU A 121 -10.29 4.84 2.95
C LEU A 121 -11.56 5.66 3.22
N LYS A 122 -11.79 6.05 4.47
CA LYS A 122 -12.92 6.93 4.85
C LYS A 122 -12.78 8.31 4.22
N GLN A 123 -11.58 8.92 4.28
CA GLN A 123 -11.34 10.25 3.71
C GLN A 123 -11.55 10.28 2.19
N VAL A 124 -11.17 9.22 1.49
CA VAL A 124 -11.32 9.14 0.03
C VAL A 124 -12.66 8.52 -0.40
N GLY A 125 -13.59 8.23 0.52
CA GLY A 125 -14.92 7.70 0.19
C GLY A 125 -14.91 6.28 -0.38
N LEU A 126 -13.97 5.44 0.03
CA LEU A 126 -13.86 4.04 -0.39
C LEU A 126 -14.21 3.05 0.74
N ALA A 127 -14.38 3.51 1.99
CA ALA A 127 -14.55 2.66 3.16
C ALA A 127 -15.68 1.63 3.01
N ASP A 128 -16.82 2.02 2.45
CA ASP A 128 -18.00 1.14 2.32
C ASP A 128 -17.74 -0.08 1.43
N TYR A 129 -16.86 0.04 0.41
CA TYR A 129 -16.50 -1.07 -0.46
C TYR A 129 -15.65 -2.12 0.24
N PHE A 130 -14.92 -1.74 1.28
CA PHE A 130 -14.00 -2.59 2.01
C PHE A 130 -14.46 -2.90 3.44
N ALA A 131 -15.72 -2.61 3.79
CA ALA A 131 -16.27 -2.85 5.12
C ALA A 131 -16.16 -4.34 5.49
N GLY A 132 -15.43 -4.65 6.58
CA GLY A 132 -15.13 -6.03 7.01
C GLY A 132 -14.02 -6.73 6.22
N ASN A 133 -13.47 -6.12 5.16
CA ASN A 133 -12.48 -6.71 4.26
C ASN A 133 -11.15 -5.93 4.26
N ILE A 134 -10.73 -5.41 5.41
CA ILE A 134 -9.45 -4.71 5.58
C ILE A 134 -8.49 -5.63 6.36
N PHE A 135 -7.28 -5.82 5.83
CA PHE A 135 -6.22 -6.66 6.40
C PHE A 135 -4.95 -5.83 6.55
N SER A 136 -4.43 -5.78 7.79
CA SER A 136 -3.20 -5.07 8.13
C SER A 136 -2.04 -6.05 8.28
N GLY A 137 -0.90 -5.75 7.67
CA GLY A 137 0.34 -6.51 7.88
C GLY A 137 0.83 -6.49 9.32
N HIS A 138 0.43 -5.48 10.12
CA HIS A 138 0.73 -5.42 11.56
C HIS A 138 -0.02 -6.45 12.39
N GLU A 139 -1.08 -7.05 11.85
CA GLU A 139 -1.89 -8.09 12.48
C GLU A 139 -1.49 -9.49 12.01
N MET A 140 -0.52 -9.57 11.09
CA MET A 140 -0.03 -10.82 10.53
C MET A 140 1.26 -11.26 11.24
N PRO A 141 1.56 -12.56 11.25
CA PRO A 141 2.85 -13.06 11.75
C PRO A 141 4.05 -12.41 11.06
N ARG A 142 3.92 -12.13 9.75
CA ARG A 142 4.96 -11.50 8.94
C ARG A 142 4.31 -10.54 7.95
N SER A 143 4.87 -9.33 7.86
CA SER A 143 4.45 -8.34 6.88
C SER A 143 5.05 -8.62 5.49
N LYS A 144 4.61 -7.88 4.45
CA LYS A 144 5.21 -7.90 3.12
C LYS A 144 6.74 -7.73 3.22
N PRO A 145 7.55 -8.50 2.51
CA PRO A 145 7.24 -9.29 1.30
C PRO A 145 6.69 -10.69 1.56
N HIS A 146 6.39 -11.08 2.80
CA HIS A 146 5.74 -12.35 3.08
C HIS A 146 4.27 -12.33 2.66
N PRO A 147 3.68 -13.48 2.24
CA PRO A 147 2.36 -13.54 1.63
C PRO A 147 1.20 -13.44 2.63
N ASP A 148 1.48 -13.41 3.93
CA ASP A 148 0.53 -13.65 5.01
C ASP A 148 -0.73 -12.77 4.90
N VAL A 149 -0.60 -11.47 4.58
CA VAL A 149 -1.74 -10.57 4.46
C VAL A 149 -2.64 -10.89 3.27
N TYR A 150 -2.07 -11.29 2.13
CA TYR A 150 -2.86 -11.68 0.96
C TYR A 150 -3.52 -13.04 1.12
N LEU A 151 -2.83 -13.99 1.79
CA LEU A 151 -3.41 -15.29 2.13
C LEU A 151 -4.60 -15.14 3.10
N ALA A 152 -4.47 -14.27 4.11
CA ALA A 152 -5.56 -13.96 5.04
C ALA A 152 -6.76 -13.34 4.33
N ALA A 153 -6.53 -12.37 3.43
CA ALA A 153 -7.57 -11.74 2.64
C ALA A 153 -8.29 -12.73 1.72
N ALA A 154 -7.55 -13.57 0.98
CA ALA A 154 -8.12 -14.59 0.11
C ALA A 154 -8.94 -15.62 0.90
N ALA A 155 -8.42 -16.11 2.03
CA ALA A 155 -9.11 -17.06 2.90
C ALA A 155 -10.41 -16.47 3.48
N HIS A 156 -10.40 -15.21 3.91
CA HIS A 156 -11.59 -14.52 4.41
C HIS A 156 -12.70 -14.43 3.34
N LEU A 157 -12.30 -14.11 2.09
CA LEU A 157 -13.24 -14.04 0.96
C LEU A 157 -13.67 -15.41 0.44
N GLY A 158 -13.14 -16.50 0.99
CA GLY A 158 -13.43 -17.89 0.55
C GLY A 158 -12.93 -18.19 -0.85
N VAL A 159 -11.85 -17.52 -1.31
CA VAL A 159 -11.32 -17.66 -2.67
C VAL A 159 -9.89 -18.22 -2.62
N SER A 160 -9.60 -19.20 -3.49
CA SER A 160 -8.21 -19.66 -3.66
C SER A 160 -7.31 -18.50 -4.14
N PRO A 161 -6.09 -18.31 -3.58
CA PRO A 161 -5.16 -17.30 -4.04
C PRO A 161 -4.91 -17.32 -5.55
N ALA A 162 -4.85 -18.50 -6.18
CA ALA A 162 -4.70 -18.67 -7.63
C ALA A 162 -5.88 -18.08 -8.45
N ARG A 163 -7.00 -17.80 -7.81
CA ARG A 163 -8.18 -17.16 -8.40
C ARG A 163 -8.32 -15.69 -7.99
N CYS A 164 -7.32 -15.14 -7.28
CA CYS A 164 -7.26 -13.75 -6.88
C CYS A 164 -6.36 -12.93 -7.82
N ALA A 165 -6.79 -11.73 -8.15
CA ALA A 165 -5.93 -10.68 -8.68
C ALA A 165 -5.42 -9.83 -7.50
N VAL A 166 -4.12 -9.58 -7.42
CA VAL A 166 -3.51 -8.61 -6.49
C VAL A 166 -3.15 -7.35 -7.27
N VAL A 167 -3.50 -6.19 -6.75
CA VAL A 167 -3.12 -4.87 -7.31
C VAL A 167 -2.12 -4.23 -6.36
N GLU A 168 -0.93 -3.92 -6.86
CA GLU A 168 0.23 -3.48 -6.10
C GLU A 168 1.07 -2.47 -6.86
N ASP A 169 1.91 -1.69 -6.15
CA ASP A 169 2.81 -0.69 -6.74
C ASP A 169 4.26 -0.82 -6.26
N THR A 170 4.51 -1.64 -5.21
CA THR A 170 5.84 -1.81 -4.63
C THR A 170 6.46 -3.18 -4.92
N VAL A 171 7.79 -3.26 -4.97
CA VAL A 171 8.53 -4.52 -5.11
C VAL A 171 8.20 -5.50 -3.98
N THR A 172 8.16 -5.01 -2.73
CA THR A 172 7.83 -5.83 -1.55
C THR A 172 6.42 -6.40 -1.62
N GLY A 173 5.46 -5.61 -2.09
CA GLY A 173 4.08 -6.04 -2.24
C GLY A 173 3.88 -6.99 -3.41
N VAL A 174 4.55 -6.76 -4.55
CA VAL A 174 4.56 -7.71 -5.69
C VAL A 174 5.11 -9.05 -5.25
N CYS A 175 6.25 -9.08 -4.54
CA CYS A 175 6.81 -10.32 -3.99
C CYS A 175 5.80 -11.05 -3.07
N ALA A 176 5.09 -10.32 -2.22
CA ALA A 176 4.08 -10.90 -1.34
C ALA A 176 2.90 -11.51 -2.12
N GLY A 177 2.38 -10.80 -3.13
CA GLY A 177 1.30 -11.29 -3.99
C GLY A 177 1.68 -12.54 -4.78
N VAL A 178 2.88 -12.54 -5.38
CA VAL A 178 3.44 -13.70 -6.10
C VAL A 178 3.63 -14.88 -5.15
N SER A 179 4.21 -14.65 -3.97
CA SER A 179 4.42 -15.69 -2.96
C SER A 179 3.12 -16.26 -2.41
N ALA A 180 2.02 -15.48 -2.44
CA ALA A 180 0.69 -15.97 -2.11
C ALA A 180 0.09 -16.89 -3.20
N GLY A 181 0.69 -16.92 -4.39
CA GLY A 181 0.18 -17.66 -5.55
C GLY A 181 -0.92 -16.92 -6.33
N ALA A 182 -1.06 -15.62 -6.13
CA ALA A 182 -2.01 -14.78 -6.86
C ALA A 182 -1.43 -14.23 -8.18
N THR A 183 -2.29 -13.79 -9.08
CA THR A 183 -1.85 -13.03 -10.26
C THR A 183 -1.69 -11.56 -9.88
N VAL A 184 -0.49 -11.01 -10.06
CA VAL A 184 -0.17 -9.64 -9.63
C VAL A 184 -0.23 -8.67 -10.80
N PHE A 185 -1.01 -7.62 -10.65
CA PHE A 185 -1.14 -6.46 -11.52
C PHE A 185 -0.45 -5.27 -10.86
N ALA A 186 0.68 -4.87 -11.41
CA ALA A 186 1.51 -3.82 -10.84
C ALA A 186 1.15 -2.45 -11.43
N TYR A 187 0.78 -1.52 -10.57
CA TYR A 187 0.49 -0.14 -10.93
C TYR A 187 1.79 0.68 -10.94
N ALA A 188 2.13 1.26 -12.09
CA ALA A 188 3.34 2.07 -12.28
C ALA A 188 3.01 3.31 -13.13
N PRO A 189 2.39 4.35 -12.53
CA PRO A 189 2.00 5.56 -13.25
C PRO A 189 3.20 6.39 -13.71
N LEU A 190 4.32 6.28 -13.00
CA LEU A 190 5.56 7.00 -13.26
C LEU A 190 6.68 5.98 -13.50
N GLY A 191 7.06 5.78 -14.76
CA GLY A 191 8.18 4.89 -15.07
C GLY A 191 7.77 3.62 -15.84
N ASP A 192 8.73 2.75 -16.08
CA ASP A 192 8.56 1.57 -16.93
C ASP A 192 8.20 0.28 -16.18
N GLY A 193 8.11 0.32 -14.86
CA GLY A 193 7.76 -0.82 -14.01
C GLY A 193 8.76 -1.98 -14.03
N ARG A 194 9.98 -1.80 -14.57
CA ARG A 194 10.96 -2.90 -14.69
C ARG A 194 11.24 -3.60 -13.38
N ALA A 195 11.39 -2.86 -12.29
CA ALA A 195 11.61 -3.45 -10.96
C ALA A 195 10.44 -4.34 -10.50
N LEU A 196 9.20 -3.94 -10.83
CA LEU A 196 8.00 -4.70 -10.51
C LEU A 196 7.91 -5.98 -11.35
N VAL A 197 8.30 -5.91 -12.64
CA VAL A 197 8.41 -7.11 -13.50
C VAL A 197 9.47 -8.07 -12.96
N GLN A 198 10.64 -7.56 -12.56
CA GLN A 198 11.70 -8.37 -11.95
C GLN A 198 11.28 -9.01 -10.62
N ALA A 199 10.38 -8.35 -9.86
CA ALA A 199 9.78 -8.90 -8.65
C ALA A 199 8.70 -9.97 -8.92
N GLY A 200 8.34 -10.18 -10.19
CA GLY A 200 7.39 -11.21 -10.62
C GLY A 200 5.98 -10.70 -10.94
N ALA A 201 5.78 -9.40 -11.13
CA ALA A 201 4.49 -8.88 -11.58
C ALA A 201 4.10 -9.50 -12.94
N HIS A 202 2.87 -9.99 -13.03
CA HIS A 202 2.36 -10.63 -14.25
C HIS A 202 1.94 -9.60 -15.31
N HIS A 203 1.46 -8.45 -14.87
CA HIS A 203 1.06 -7.31 -15.71
C HIS A 203 1.50 -6.01 -15.07
N VAL A 204 1.93 -5.05 -15.89
CA VAL A 204 2.22 -3.67 -15.47
C VAL A 204 1.27 -2.74 -16.21
N PHE A 205 0.70 -1.77 -15.52
CA PHE A 205 -0.22 -0.79 -16.07
C PHE A 205 -0.03 0.58 -15.39
N ALA A 206 -0.46 1.66 -16.04
CA ALA A 206 -0.21 3.04 -15.60
C ALA A 206 -1.48 3.84 -15.30
N ASP A 207 -2.68 3.30 -15.58
CA ASP A 207 -3.95 3.99 -15.35
C ASP A 207 -4.97 3.03 -14.74
N MET A 208 -5.53 3.40 -13.58
CA MET A 208 -6.58 2.60 -12.91
C MET A 208 -7.86 2.47 -13.72
N ALA A 209 -8.10 3.36 -14.72
CA ALA A 209 -9.26 3.27 -15.61
C ALA A 209 -9.27 1.97 -16.43
N VAL A 210 -8.10 1.41 -16.76
CA VAL A 210 -8.02 0.17 -17.57
C VAL A 210 -8.12 -1.10 -16.72
N LEU A 211 -7.97 -1.00 -15.38
CA LEU A 211 -7.91 -2.15 -14.49
C LEU A 211 -9.13 -3.08 -14.60
N PRO A 212 -10.39 -2.61 -14.65
CA PRO A 212 -11.54 -3.49 -14.81
C PRO A 212 -11.49 -4.31 -16.09
N THR A 213 -10.98 -3.73 -17.18
CA THR A 213 -10.83 -4.43 -18.47
C THR A 213 -9.71 -5.46 -18.44
N LEU A 214 -8.60 -5.18 -17.74
CA LEU A 214 -7.48 -6.11 -17.60
C LEU A 214 -7.86 -7.36 -16.80
N LEU A 215 -8.81 -7.24 -15.87
CA LEU A 215 -9.26 -8.32 -14.99
C LEU A 215 -10.47 -9.12 -15.56
N CYS A 216 -11.09 -8.65 -16.62
CA CYS A 216 -12.13 -9.35 -17.36
C CYS A 216 -11.52 -10.25 -18.43
#